data_23524e13d9c2db400d0741293083426e
#
_entry.id   23524e13d9c2db400d0741293083426e
#
_cell.length_a   1.000
_cell.length_b   1.000
_cell.length_c   1.000
_cell.angle_alpha   90.00
_cell.angle_beta   90.00
_cell.angle_gamma   90.00
#
_symmetry.space_group_name_H-M   'P 1'
#
loop_
_entity.id
_entity.type
_entity.pdbx_description
1 polymer ?
#
loop_
_entity_poly.entity_id
_entity_poly.type
_entity_poly.pdbx_seq_one_letter_code
_entity_poly.pdbx_strand_id
1 'polypeptide(L)'
;MQTEYLLFLYCTVFIVLMSSFYSTIIVFAQNNEVSSSDLISNNTKFNFEREVSSLTENSNSSQIFQPEGIIVDSNDNVYVNDIQSNEIKKYDINGNFILKWENQAVNGIPLNHPHSSEIDKDGNVYITDQNNKRVVKFSNNGTFITSWGDDEDKGVRILHPHGIAVDSLDNVFVSDRDLDIIQKFSNNGTLITSWGSKGTGNSQFDMPWDVAVDKENNVFVPDYGNNRIQVFSNNGTYLKEWGIEGKSAGEFNHPTVIAFDNTQNRYVTDSDNQRIQIFSNNGTYITEFGQMGEGPGEFSKPESITIDSNGRAYVADTTNNNVQLFIPSN
;
A
#
# COMPACT_ATOMS: atom_id res chain seq x y z
N MET A 1 7.40 37.03 -63.34
CA MET A 1 6.42 37.81 -62.53
C MET A 1 5.36 36.97 -61.88
N GLN A 2 4.91 35.84 -62.43
CA GLN A 2 3.87 34.99 -61.78
C GLN A 2 4.41 34.07 -60.66
N THR A 3 5.67 33.74 -60.64
CA THR A 3 6.29 32.86 -59.66
C THR A 3 6.63 33.57 -58.32
N GLU A 4 6.87 34.84 -58.36
CA GLU A 4 7.15 35.60 -57.10
C GLU A 4 5.89 35.94 -56.31
N TYR A 5 4.73 36.11 -56.99
CA TYR A 5 3.45 36.34 -56.31
C TYR A 5 2.95 35.09 -55.53
N LEU A 6 3.26 33.90 -56.05
CA LEU A 6 2.84 32.65 -55.40
C LEU A 6 3.66 32.40 -54.10
N LEU A 7 4.94 32.76 -54.13
CA LEU A 7 5.80 32.61 -52.93
C LEU A 7 5.42 33.59 -51.81
N PHE A 8 5.00 34.79 -52.18
CA PHE A 8 4.55 35.80 -51.20
C PHE A 8 3.20 35.42 -50.55
N LEU A 9 2.30 34.79 -51.33
CA LEU A 9 1.01 34.30 -50.80
C LEU A 9 1.18 33.11 -49.85
N TYR A 10 2.13 32.21 -50.12
CA TYR A 10 2.43 31.07 -49.27
C TYR A 10 3.10 31.49 -47.94
N CYS A 11 4.01 32.49 -48.00
CA CYS A 11 4.64 33.01 -46.79
C CYS A 11 3.65 33.77 -45.88
N THR A 12 2.72 34.55 -46.44
CA THR A 12 1.73 35.27 -45.63
C THR A 12 0.65 34.35 -45.05
N VAL A 13 0.22 33.31 -45.76
CA VAL A 13 -0.72 32.31 -45.25
C VAL A 13 -0.05 31.48 -44.11
N PHE A 14 1.25 31.14 -44.26
CA PHE A 14 1.98 30.40 -43.20
C PHE A 14 2.20 31.25 -41.95
N ILE A 15 2.48 32.54 -42.08
CA ILE A 15 2.64 33.47 -40.94
C ILE A 15 1.29 33.70 -40.24
N VAL A 16 0.18 33.80 -40.94
CA VAL A 16 -1.16 33.96 -40.35
C VAL A 16 -1.61 32.66 -39.66
N LEU A 17 -1.29 31.49 -40.20
CA LEU A 17 -1.57 30.20 -39.55
C LEU A 17 -0.71 29.99 -38.30
N MET A 18 0.58 30.38 -38.32
CA MET A 18 1.44 30.29 -37.14
C MET A 18 1.03 31.29 -36.05
N SER A 19 0.60 32.50 -36.41
CA SER A 19 0.10 33.48 -35.43
C SER A 19 -1.22 33.05 -34.82
N SER A 20 -2.10 32.36 -35.51
CA SER A 20 -3.33 31.79 -34.95
C SER A 20 -3.05 30.57 -34.03
N PHE A 21 -2.01 29.77 -34.34
CA PHE A 21 -1.55 28.70 -33.45
C PHE A 21 -0.89 29.26 -32.18
N TYR A 22 -0.08 30.31 -32.27
CA TYR A 22 0.52 30.95 -31.12
C TYR A 22 -0.51 31.64 -30.22
N SER A 23 -1.51 32.31 -30.77
CA SER A 23 -2.60 32.92 -30.00
C SER A 23 -3.49 31.84 -29.34
N THR A 24 -3.72 30.69 -29.99
CA THR A 24 -4.50 29.59 -29.39
C THR A 24 -3.70 28.91 -28.27
N ILE A 25 -2.39 28.75 -28.40
CA ILE A 25 -1.52 28.23 -27.34
C ILE A 25 -1.43 29.21 -26.15
N ILE A 26 -1.35 30.53 -26.42
CA ILE A 26 -1.34 31.54 -25.36
C ILE A 26 -2.70 31.63 -24.66
N VAL A 27 -3.82 31.48 -25.37
CA VAL A 27 -5.16 31.44 -24.75
C VAL A 27 -5.37 30.15 -23.94
N PHE A 28 -4.81 29.01 -24.36
CA PHE A 28 -4.83 27.79 -23.55
C PHE A 28 -3.91 27.90 -22.32
N ALA A 29 -2.78 28.60 -22.41
CA ALA A 29 -1.88 28.85 -21.29
C ALA A 29 -2.47 29.90 -20.30
N GLN A 30 -3.24 30.88 -20.78
CA GLN A 30 -3.87 31.90 -19.93
C GLN A 30 -5.17 31.45 -19.25
N ASN A 31 -5.86 30.43 -19.79
CA ASN A 31 -7.05 29.86 -19.15
C ASN A 31 -6.77 28.72 -18.18
N ASN A 32 -5.50 28.32 -18.04
CA ASN A 32 -4.99 27.42 -17.01
C ASN A 32 -4.03 28.16 -16.06
N GLU A 33 -4.28 29.41 -15.75
CA GLU A 33 -3.79 29.99 -14.51
C GLU A 33 -4.51 29.25 -13.37
N VAL A 34 -3.94 28.11 -12.97
CA VAL A 34 -4.12 27.58 -11.62
C VAL A 34 -3.78 28.75 -10.71
N SER A 35 -4.78 29.25 -10.00
CA SER A 35 -4.60 30.38 -9.08
C SER A 35 -3.45 30.02 -8.15
N SER A 36 -2.62 31.00 -7.82
CA SER A 36 -1.53 30.80 -6.85
C SER A 36 -2.00 30.37 -5.46
N SER A 37 -3.33 30.33 -5.23
CA SER A 37 -3.99 29.75 -4.08
C SER A 37 -4.15 28.21 -4.18
N ASP A 38 -4.10 27.63 -5.40
CA ASP A 38 -4.12 26.17 -5.61
C ASP A 38 -2.70 25.58 -5.61
N LEU A 39 -1.67 26.41 -5.58
CA LEU A 39 -0.28 26.08 -5.31
C LEU A 39 0.07 26.25 -3.82
N ILE A 40 -0.89 26.10 -2.93
CA ILE A 40 -0.56 25.72 -1.57
C ILE A 40 -0.01 24.30 -1.72
N SER A 41 1.30 24.20 -1.87
CA SER A 41 2.00 22.97 -1.59
C SER A 41 1.60 22.60 -0.17
N ASN A 42 0.65 21.69 -0.03
CA ASN A 42 0.45 20.97 1.21
C ASN A 42 1.74 20.16 1.43
N ASN A 43 2.79 20.85 1.83
CA ASN A 43 4.02 20.27 2.34
C ASN A 43 3.70 19.73 3.73
N THR A 44 2.73 18.79 3.80
CA THR A 44 2.43 18.09 5.02
C THR A 44 3.70 17.36 5.40
N LYS A 45 4.41 17.88 6.38
CA LYS A 45 5.56 17.20 6.98
C LYS A 45 5.02 16.18 7.96
N PHE A 46 5.67 15.04 8.06
CA PHE A 46 5.42 14.05 9.09
C PHE A 46 6.51 14.16 10.15
N ASN A 47 6.09 14.30 11.40
CA ASN A 47 7.00 14.31 12.53
C ASN A 47 6.87 13.00 13.29
N PHE A 48 8.00 12.40 13.63
CA PHE A 48 8.04 11.29 14.58
C PHE A 48 7.40 11.73 15.90
N GLU A 49 6.47 10.94 16.42
CA GLU A 49 5.81 11.18 17.70
C GLU A 49 6.36 10.25 18.79
N ARG A 50 6.32 8.94 18.53
CA ARG A 50 6.76 7.91 19.48
C ARG A 50 6.83 6.53 18.84
N GLU A 51 7.40 5.58 19.58
CA GLU A 51 7.23 4.14 19.32
C GLU A 51 5.97 3.60 20.00
N VAL A 52 5.25 2.69 19.32
CA VAL A 52 4.00 2.11 19.85
C VAL A 52 4.27 1.18 21.03
N SER A 53 5.36 0.43 21.00
CA SER A 53 5.71 -0.57 22.04
C SER A 53 6.42 0.01 23.25
N SER A 54 6.84 1.28 23.25
CA SER A 54 7.68 1.88 24.30
C SER A 54 6.91 2.26 25.57
N LEU A 55 5.58 2.23 25.56
CA LEU A 55 4.75 2.75 26.64
C LEU A 55 4.43 1.75 27.77
N THR A 56 4.75 0.48 27.60
CA THR A 56 4.47 -0.54 28.62
C THR A 56 5.76 -1.11 29.22
N GLU A 57 6.21 -0.50 30.30
CA GLU A 57 7.23 -1.10 31.14
C GLU A 57 6.72 -2.44 31.70
N ASN A 58 7.49 -3.53 31.49
CA ASN A 58 7.47 -4.77 32.24
C ASN A 58 6.53 -5.93 31.87
N SER A 59 6.13 -6.15 30.61
CA SER A 59 5.66 -7.50 30.25
C SER A 59 6.20 -7.98 28.91
N ASN A 60 6.79 -9.19 28.88
CA ASN A 60 7.18 -9.86 27.62
C ASN A 60 6.02 -10.00 26.63
N SER A 61 4.76 -9.82 27.06
CA SER A 61 3.56 -9.97 26.26
C SER A 61 3.27 -8.79 25.35
N SER A 62 3.77 -7.59 25.67
CA SER A 62 3.55 -6.35 24.89
C SER A 62 4.70 -5.99 23.96
N GLN A 63 5.86 -6.64 24.07
CA GLN A 63 7.03 -6.35 23.28
C GLN A 63 6.83 -6.80 21.82
N ILE A 64 7.19 -5.95 20.88
CA ILE A 64 7.25 -6.24 19.46
C ILE A 64 8.67 -6.68 19.13
N PHE A 65 8.81 -7.81 18.42
CA PHE A 65 10.12 -8.34 18.06
C PHE A 65 10.44 -8.19 16.58
N GLN A 66 9.51 -8.55 15.71
CA GLN A 66 9.72 -8.50 14.26
C GLN A 66 8.38 -8.19 13.58
N PRO A 67 7.97 -6.90 13.58
CA PRO A 67 6.70 -6.50 12.99
C PRO A 67 6.81 -6.51 11.46
N GLU A 68 5.88 -7.17 10.78
CA GLU A 68 5.77 -7.11 9.32
C GLU A 68 4.45 -6.47 8.87
N GLY A 69 3.31 -6.98 9.31
CA GLY A 69 2.00 -6.39 9.02
C GLY A 69 1.53 -5.44 10.11
N ILE A 70 0.87 -4.35 9.71
CA ILE A 70 0.24 -3.40 10.63
C ILE A 70 -1.05 -2.86 10.04
N ILE A 71 -2.12 -2.87 10.82
CA ILE A 71 -3.42 -2.30 10.45
C ILE A 71 -4.05 -1.55 11.62
N VAL A 72 -5.03 -0.69 11.32
CA VAL A 72 -5.85 0.01 12.32
C VAL A 72 -7.32 -0.33 12.14
N ASP A 73 -8.06 -0.49 13.25
CA ASP A 73 -9.51 -0.66 13.21
C ASP A 73 -10.24 0.70 13.24
N SER A 74 -11.56 0.69 13.10
CA SER A 74 -12.42 1.90 13.11
C SER A 74 -12.41 2.67 14.44
N ASN A 75 -11.81 2.14 15.48
CA ASN A 75 -11.59 2.81 16.78
C ASN A 75 -10.14 3.27 16.94
N ASP A 76 -9.35 3.25 15.87
CA ASP A 76 -7.93 3.56 15.84
C ASP A 76 -7.07 2.64 16.73
N ASN A 77 -7.52 1.41 17.02
CA ASN A 77 -6.66 0.42 17.63
C ASN A 77 -5.72 -0.16 16.59
N VAL A 78 -4.47 -0.35 16.98
CA VAL A 78 -3.39 -0.83 16.12
C VAL A 78 -3.18 -2.33 16.33
N TYR A 79 -3.21 -3.09 15.23
CA TYR A 79 -2.86 -4.51 15.23
C TYR A 79 -1.50 -4.68 14.56
N VAL A 80 -0.63 -5.43 15.18
CA VAL A 80 0.73 -5.70 14.71
C VAL A 80 0.92 -7.19 14.54
N ASN A 81 1.29 -7.61 13.35
CA ASN A 81 1.70 -8.98 13.06
C ASN A 81 3.17 -9.13 13.42
N ASP A 82 3.45 -9.84 14.51
CA ASP A 82 4.80 -10.11 14.98
C ASP A 82 5.21 -11.52 14.53
N ILE A 83 6.00 -11.58 13.48
CA ILE A 83 6.35 -12.86 12.84
C ILE A 83 7.34 -13.68 13.68
N GLN A 84 8.16 -13.06 14.52
CA GLN A 84 9.08 -13.79 15.37
C GLN A 84 8.34 -14.53 16.48
N SER A 85 7.31 -13.92 17.06
CA SER A 85 6.48 -14.57 18.10
C SER A 85 5.34 -15.41 17.51
N ASN A 86 5.03 -15.26 16.21
CA ASN A 86 3.84 -15.81 15.56
C ASN A 86 2.53 -15.35 16.22
N GLU A 87 2.48 -14.08 16.61
CA GLU A 87 1.37 -13.46 17.33
C GLU A 87 0.82 -12.24 16.58
N ILE A 88 -0.47 -11.99 16.78
CA ILE A 88 -1.06 -10.68 16.47
C ILE A 88 -1.24 -9.93 17.78
N LYS A 89 -0.68 -8.75 17.88
CA LYS A 89 -0.74 -7.89 19.09
C LYS A 89 -1.60 -6.67 18.81
N LYS A 90 -2.52 -6.38 19.72
CA LYS A 90 -3.43 -5.22 19.62
C LYS A 90 -3.08 -4.19 20.67
N TYR A 91 -3.01 -2.93 20.23
CA TYR A 91 -2.74 -1.76 21.05
C TYR A 91 -3.86 -0.73 20.88
N ASP A 92 -4.12 0.10 21.88
CA ASP A 92 -5.01 1.25 21.75
C ASP A 92 -4.31 2.41 20.99
N ILE A 93 -5.09 3.44 20.70
CA ILE A 93 -4.64 4.67 20.02
C ILE A 93 -3.45 5.37 20.77
N ASN A 94 -3.28 5.12 22.06
CA ASN A 94 -2.20 5.66 22.88
C ASN A 94 -0.97 4.73 22.93
N GLY A 95 -1.04 3.57 22.29
CA GLY A 95 0.02 2.55 22.29
C GLY A 95 -0.01 1.63 23.50
N ASN A 96 -1.07 1.66 24.31
CA ASN A 96 -1.22 0.72 25.42
C ASN A 96 -1.63 -0.65 24.86
N PHE A 97 -0.95 -1.69 25.35
CA PHE A 97 -1.28 -3.07 25.00
C PHE A 97 -2.70 -3.44 25.49
N ILE A 98 -3.51 -4.00 24.59
CA ILE A 98 -4.86 -4.46 24.88
C ILE A 98 -4.88 -5.98 25.05
N LEU A 99 -4.45 -6.71 24.01
CA LEU A 99 -4.46 -8.17 23.98
C LEU A 99 -3.53 -8.69 22.88
N LYS A 100 -3.27 -9.98 22.90
CA LYS A 100 -2.62 -10.70 21.80
C LYS A 100 -3.37 -11.98 21.46
N TRP A 101 -3.23 -12.39 20.23
CA TRP A 101 -3.68 -13.69 19.77
C TRP A 101 -2.45 -14.59 19.65
N GLU A 102 -2.25 -15.41 20.68
CA GLU A 102 -1.19 -16.39 20.73
C GLU A 102 -1.77 -17.79 20.54
N ASN A 103 -1.03 -18.68 19.89
CA ASN A 103 -1.39 -20.10 19.75
C ASN A 103 -2.86 -20.34 19.35
N GLN A 104 -3.44 -19.42 18.54
CA GLN A 104 -4.78 -19.62 17.99
C GLN A 104 -4.71 -20.80 17.02
N ALA A 105 -4.81 -22.00 17.59
CA ALA A 105 -4.82 -23.21 16.78
C ALA A 105 -6.08 -23.30 15.96
N VAL A 106 -5.93 -22.99 14.67
CA VAL A 106 -6.99 -23.20 13.67
C VAL A 106 -6.96 -24.67 13.27
N ASN A 107 -7.97 -25.43 13.69
CA ASN A 107 -7.99 -26.88 13.49
C ASN A 107 -6.76 -27.61 14.07
N GLY A 108 -6.23 -27.13 15.21
CA GLY A 108 -5.05 -27.69 15.84
C GLY A 108 -3.69 -27.23 15.27
N ILE A 109 -3.69 -26.32 14.29
CA ILE A 109 -2.47 -25.77 13.68
C ILE A 109 -2.34 -24.29 14.08
N PRO A 110 -1.32 -23.90 14.87
CA PRO A 110 -1.09 -22.50 15.24
C PRO A 110 -0.73 -21.66 14.03
N LEU A 111 -0.85 -20.33 14.16
CA LEU A 111 -0.29 -19.39 13.19
C LEU A 111 1.22 -19.62 13.04
N ASN A 112 1.73 -19.46 11.83
CA ASN A 112 3.14 -19.60 11.52
C ASN A 112 3.55 -18.55 10.47
N HIS A 113 4.29 -17.54 10.90
CA HIS A 113 4.64 -16.38 10.10
C HIS A 113 3.39 -15.62 9.60
N PRO A 114 2.55 -15.06 10.52
CA PRO A 114 1.41 -14.23 10.15
C PRO A 114 1.94 -12.93 9.53
N HIS A 115 1.94 -12.84 8.18
CA HIS A 115 2.67 -11.79 7.48
C HIS A 115 1.87 -10.48 7.40
N SER A 116 0.71 -10.49 6.78
CA SER A 116 -0.15 -9.33 6.60
C SER A 116 -1.53 -9.56 7.16
N SER A 117 -2.24 -8.49 7.47
CA SER A 117 -3.62 -8.54 7.93
C SER A 117 -4.46 -7.40 7.36
N GLU A 118 -5.79 -7.60 7.33
CA GLU A 118 -6.77 -6.60 6.90
C GLU A 118 -8.07 -6.78 7.67
N ILE A 119 -8.86 -5.71 7.80
CA ILE A 119 -10.11 -5.68 8.58
C ILE A 119 -11.29 -5.40 7.65
N ASP A 120 -12.35 -6.25 7.72
CA ASP A 120 -13.60 -5.98 7.02
C ASP A 120 -14.48 -4.95 7.78
N LYS A 121 -15.55 -4.50 7.13
CA LYS A 121 -16.48 -3.52 7.72
C LYS A 121 -17.19 -4.00 8.99
N ASP A 122 -17.25 -5.31 9.24
CA ASP A 122 -17.82 -5.91 10.43
C ASP A 122 -16.79 -6.07 11.57
N GLY A 123 -15.54 -5.65 11.31
CA GLY A 123 -14.41 -5.70 12.25
C GLY A 123 -13.75 -7.08 12.32
N ASN A 124 -14.01 -7.98 11.38
CA ASN A 124 -13.27 -9.24 11.33
C ASN A 124 -11.90 -9.03 10.72
N VAL A 125 -10.91 -9.75 11.22
CA VAL A 125 -9.51 -9.64 10.82
C VAL A 125 -9.13 -10.86 9.97
N TYR A 126 -8.63 -10.59 8.78
CA TYR A 126 -8.07 -11.60 7.88
C TYR A 126 -6.55 -11.54 7.99
N ILE A 127 -5.90 -12.70 7.98
CA ILE A 127 -4.46 -12.83 8.15
C ILE A 127 -3.91 -13.78 7.09
N THR A 128 -2.83 -13.39 6.42
CA THR A 128 -2.02 -14.32 5.64
C THR A 128 -1.11 -15.11 6.59
N ASP A 129 -1.47 -16.38 6.79
CA ASP A 129 -0.71 -17.35 7.60
C ASP A 129 0.28 -18.08 6.69
N GLN A 130 1.39 -17.37 6.39
CA GLN A 130 2.24 -17.57 5.23
C GLN A 130 2.84 -18.97 5.17
N ASN A 131 3.51 -19.42 6.24
CA ASN A 131 4.15 -20.72 6.27
C ASN A 131 3.15 -21.89 6.32
N ASN A 132 1.91 -21.62 6.71
CA ASN A 132 0.82 -22.58 6.65
C ASN A 132 0.04 -22.51 5.32
N LYS A 133 0.44 -21.64 4.39
CA LYS A 133 -0.15 -21.50 3.03
C LYS A 133 -1.66 -21.30 3.05
N ARG A 134 -2.14 -20.41 3.91
CA ARG A 134 -3.58 -20.17 4.11
C ARG A 134 -3.88 -18.71 4.47
N VAL A 135 -5.14 -18.35 4.29
CA VAL A 135 -5.75 -17.16 4.91
C VAL A 135 -6.60 -17.64 6.08
N VAL A 136 -6.54 -16.89 7.18
CA VAL A 136 -7.34 -17.17 8.38
C VAL A 136 -8.17 -15.94 8.71
N LYS A 137 -9.44 -16.14 9.03
CA LYS A 137 -10.37 -15.08 9.47
C LYS A 137 -10.70 -15.25 10.94
N PHE A 138 -10.52 -14.18 11.71
CA PHE A 138 -10.92 -14.07 13.11
C PHE A 138 -11.92 -12.92 13.28
N SER A 139 -12.72 -12.96 14.33
CA SER A 139 -13.42 -11.79 14.83
C SER A 139 -12.45 -10.83 15.54
N ASN A 140 -12.87 -9.58 15.79
CA ASN A 140 -12.07 -8.54 16.43
C ASN A 140 -11.56 -8.87 17.85
N ASN A 141 -12.11 -9.89 18.48
CA ASN A 141 -11.66 -10.40 19.78
C ASN A 141 -10.79 -11.68 19.68
N GLY A 142 -10.40 -12.07 18.46
CA GLY A 142 -9.53 -13.23 18.21
C GLY A 142 -10.25 -14.57 18.14
N THR A 143 -11.59 -14.61 18.10
CA THR A 143 -12.32 -15.88 17.89
C THR A 143 -12.18 -16.32 16.44
N PHE A 144 -11.74 -17.56 16.21
CA PHE A 144 -11.66 -18.14 14.87
C PHE A 144 -13.04 -18.22 14.18
N ILE A 145 -13.10 -17.81 12.93
CA ILE A 145 -14.32 -17.86 12.10
C ILE A 145 -14.17 -18.90 11.00
N THR A 146 -13.17 -18.76 10.15
CA THR A 146 -12.91 -19.66 9.02
C THR A 146 -11.47 -19.56 8.53
N SER A 147 -11.04 -20.51 7.71
CA SER A 147 -9.77 -20.43 6.99
C SER A 147 -9.89 -21.14 5.64
N TRP A 148 -9.07 -20.71 4.69
CA TRP A 148 -8.93 -21.38 3.41
C TRP A 148 -7.46 -21.30 2.95
N GLY A 149 -7.04 -22.26 2.17
CA GLY A 149 -5.65 -22.38 1.75
C GLY A 149 -5.52 -23.13 0.44
N ASP A 150 -4.38 -23.76 0.27
CA ASP A 150 -4.09 -24.58 -0.89
C ASP A 150 -5.06 -25.77 -0.97
N ASP A 151 -5.90 -25.79 -1.99
CA ASP A 151 -6.96 -26.80 -2.22
C ASP A 151 -7.10 -27.07 -3.72
N GLU A 152 -6.30 -28.01 -4.20
CA GLU A 152 -6.26 -28.37 -5.61
C GLU A 152 -7.62 -28.88 -6.12
N ASP A 153 -8.41 -29.53 -5.28
CA ASP A 153 -9.74 -30.04 -5.65
C ASP A 153 -10.74 -28.91 -5.95
N LYS A 154 -10.52 -27.73 -5.36
CA LYS A 154 -11.28 -26.50 -5.63
C LYS A 154 -10.61 -25.56 -6.63
N GLY A 155 -9.46 -25.96 -7.19
CA GLY A 155 -8.69 -25.11 -8.09
C GLY A 155 -8.03 -23.92 -7.40
N VAL A 156 -7.86 -23.97 -6.09
CA VAL A 156 -7.15 -22.96 -5.30
C VAL A 156 -5.72 -23.41 -5.10
N ARG A 157 -4.78 -22.53 -5.42
CA ARG A 157 -3.37 -22.76 -5.14
C ARG A 157 -2.80 -21.56 -4.41
N ILE A 158 -2.40 -21.76 -3.17
CA ILE A 158 -1.74 -20.78 -2.32
C ILE A 158 -0.39 -21.36 -1.90
N LEU A 159 0.71 -20.71 -2.32
CA LEU A 159 2.07 -21.17 -1.98
C LEU A 159 2.74 -20.26 -0.97
N HIS A 160 2.62 -18.92 -1.15
CA HIS A 160 3.27 -17.94 -0.30
C HIS A 160 2.37 -16.70 -0.21
N PRO A 161 1.22 -16.80 0.51
CA PRO A 161 0.31 -15.67 0.67
C PRO A 161 1.02 -14.57 1.44
N HIS A 162 1.13 -13.39 0.86
CA HIS A 162 1.94 -12.31 1.40
C HIS A 162 1.08 -11.14 1.86
N GLY A 163 0.60 -10.31 0.96
CA GLY A 163 -0.33 -9.22 1.25
C GLY A 163 -1.79 -9.64 1.18
N ILE A 164 -2.65 -8.85 1.82
CA ILE A 164 -4.09 -9.08 1.87
C ILE A 164 -4.86 -7.77 1.92
N ALA A 165 -5.96 -7.67 1.17
CA ALA A 165 -6.87 -6.53 1.21
C ALA A 165 -8.33 -6.99 1.14
N VAL A 166 -9.25 -6.13 1.56
CA VAL A 166 -10.70 -6.38 1.50
C VAL A 166 -11.39 -5.24 0.76
N ASP A 167 -12.25 -5.56 -0.22
CA ASP A 167 -13.02 -4.55 -0.94
C ASP A 167 -14.33 -4.17 -0.22
N SER A 168 -15.04 -3.17 -0.74
CA SER A 168 -16.30 -2.68 -0.16
C SER A 168 -17.44 -3.71 -0.14
N LEU A 169 -17.28 -4.84 -0.83
CA LEU A 169 -18.21 -5.97 -0.87
C LEU A 169 -17.74 -7.17 -0.02
N ASP A 170 -16.70 -6.96 0.79
CA ASP A 170 -16.03 -7.98 1.62
C ASP A 170 -15.36 -9.10 0.81
N ASN A 171 -15.01 -8.87 -0.48
CA ASN A 171 -14.14 -9.80 -1.17
C ASN A 171 -12.70 -9.59 -0.72
N VAL A 172 -11.96 -10.70 -0.64
CA VAL A 172 -10.59 -10.74 -0.13
C VAL A 172 -9.62 -10.92 -1.28
N PHE A 173 -8.64 -10.02 -1.37
CA PHE A 173 -7.54 -10.10 -2.33
C PHE A 173 -6.30 -10.58 -1.60
N VAL A 174 -5.55 -11.47 -2.22
CA VAL A 174 -4.30 -12.02 -1.69
C VAL A 174 -3.23 -11.95 -2.77
N SER A 175 -2.08 -11.38 -2.46
CA SER A 175 -0.90 -11.52 -3.29
C SER A 175 -0.20 -12.84 -2.95
N ASP A 176 0.14 -13.63 -3.95
CA ASP A 176 0.99 -14.81 -3.78
C ASP A 176 2.35 -14.54 -4.42
N ARG A 177 3.35 -14.34 -3.57
CA ARG A 177 4.69 -13.92 -3.98
C ARG A 177 5.40 -14.96 -4.84
N ASP A 178 5.22 -16.24 -4.55
CA ASP A 178 5.95 -17.32 -5.24
C ASP A 178 5.23 -17.77 -6.53
N LEU A 179 3.94 -17.48 -6.65
CA LEU A 179 3.17 -17.71 -7.87
C LEU A 179 3.16 -16.51 -8.82
N ASP A 180 3.60 -15.34 -8.37
CA ASP A 180 3.53 -14.08 -9.12
C ASP A 180 2.09 -13.74 -9.58
N ILE A 181 1.10 -13.92 -8.70
CA ILE A 181 -0.33 -13.68 -8.98
C ILE A 181 -1.01 -12.92 -7.85
N ILE A 182 -2.17 -12.35 -8.19
CA ILE A 182 -3.17 -11.89 -7.24
C ILE A 182 -4.40 -12.79 -7.34
N GLN A 183 -4.94 -13.20 -6.21
CA GLN A 183 -6.14 -14.02 -6.11
C GLN A 183 -7.24 -13.25 -5.39
N LYS A 184 -8.45 -13.29 -5.93
CA LYS A 184 -9.65 -12.72 -5.31
C LYS A 184 -10.57 -13.81 -4.84
N PHE A 185 -10.96 -13.75 -3.59
CA PHE A 185 -11.88 -14.67 -2.93
C PHE A 185 -13.13 -13.92 -2.43
N SER A 186 -14.23 -14.63 -2.26
CA SER A 186 -15.32 -14.17 -1.42
C SER A 186 -14.91 -14.21 0.06
N ASN A 187 -15.69 -13.55 0.94
CA ASN A 187 -15.42 -13.46 2.37
C ASN A 187 -15.43 -14.81 3.13
N ASN A 188 -15.83 -15.89 2.47
CA ASN A 188 -15.81 -17.26 2.99
C ASN A 188 -14.75 -18.17 2.33
N GLY A 189 -13.86 -17.58 1.50
CA GLY A 189 -12.74 -18.29 0.89
C GLY A 189 -13.04 -19.00 -0.44
N THR A 190 -14.17 -18.73 -1.09
CA THR A 190 -14.41 -19.23 -2.45
C THR A 190 -13.62 -18.39 -3.47
N LEU A 191 -12.78 -19.03 -4.29
CA LEU A 191 -12.03 -18.34 -5.34
C LEU A 191 -12.99 -17.75 -6.39
N ILE A 192 -12.87 -16.46 -6.65
CA ILE A 192 -13.66 -15.72 -7.64
C ILE A 192 -12.87 -15.59 -8.95
N THR A 193 -11.64 -15.09 -8.87
CA THR A 193 -10.74 -14.92 -10.01
C THR A 193 -9.30 -14.82 -9.54
N SER A 194 -8.36 -14.97 -10.48
CA SER A 194 -6.94 -14.71 -10.27
C SER A 194 -6.33 -14.12 -11.53
N TRP A 195 -5.27 -13.34 -11.37
CA TRP A 195 -4.51 -12.78 -12.49
C TRP A 195 -3.05 -12.60 -12.09
N GLY A 196 -2.20 -12.46 -13.09
CA GLY A 196 -0.76 -12.31 -12.93
C GLY A 196 0.02 -13.48 -13.51
N SER A 197 1.30 -13.29 -13.68
CA SER A 197 2.31 -14.29 -14.01
C SER A 197 3.68 -13.66 -13.87
N LYS A 198 4.72 -14.45 -13.72
CA LYS A 198 6.13 -13.97 -13.70
C LYS A 198 6.46 -13.12 -14.91
N GLY A 199 7.04 -11.93 -14.71
CA GLY A 199 7.56 -11.08 -15.78
C GLY A 199 7.57 -9.60 -15.47
N THR A 200 7.83 -8.78 -16.50
CA THR A 200 7.97 -7.31 -16.39
C THR A 200 6.91 -6.54 -17.18
N GLY A 201 6.03 -7.22 -17.92
CA GLY A 201 4.95 -6.58 -18.70
C GLY A 201 3.74 -6.21 -17.83
N ASN A 202 2.72 -5.63 -18.48
CA ASN A 202 1.44 -5.34 -17.84
C ASN A 202 0.78 -6.63 -17.35
N SER A 203 0.28 -6.63 -16.13
CA SER A 203 -0.28 -7.82 -15.45
C SER A 203 0.74 -8.95 -15.25
N GLN A 204 2.03 -8.67 -15.36
CA GLN A 204 3.08 -9.57 -14.94
C GLN A 204 3.75 -9.00 -13.69
N PHE A 205 4.20 -9.87 -12.81
CA PHE A 205 4.82 -9.49 -11.54
C PHE A 205 6.17 -10.17 -11.35
N ASP A 206 6.98 -9.59 -10.49
CA ASP A 206 8.14 -10.21 -9.89
C ASP A 206 8.03 -10.04 -8.36
N MET A 207 7.57 -11.08 -7.68
CA MET A 207 7.31 -11.06 -6.25
C MET A 207 6.33 -9.93 -5.85
N PRO A 208 5.02 -9.99 -6.22
CA PRO A 208 4.04 -9.01 -5.76
C PRO A 208 3.95 -9.08 -4.24
N TRP A 209 4.41 -7.99 -3.56
CA TRP A 209 4.61 -8.03 -2.12
C TRP A 209 3.31 -7.85 -1.35
N ASP A 210 2.50 -6.90 -1.77
CA ASP A 210 1.24 -6.59 -1.11
C ASP A 210 0.12 -6.39 -2.13
N VAL A 211 -1.07 -6.19 -1.65
CA VAL A 211 -2.25 -5.78 -2.41
C VAL A 211 -3.07 -4.84 -1.55
N ALA A 212 -3.50 -3.71 -2.12
CA ALA A 212 -4.36 -2.75 -1.44
C ALA A 212 -5.54 -2.37 -2.33
N VAL A 213 -6.66 -1.98 -1.74
CA VAL A 213 -7.89 -1.60 -2.45
C VAL A 213 -8.31 -0.20 -2.04
N ASP A 214 -8.48 0.71 -3.02
CA ASP A 214 -8.98 2.06 -2.76
C ASP A 214 -10.51 2.11 -2.60
N LYS A 215 -11.05 3.28 -2.25
CA LYS A 215 -12.50 3.48 -2.07
C LYS A 215 -13.32 3.27 -3.35
N GLU A 216 -12.69 3.42 -4.51
CA GLU A 216 -13.26 3.15 -5.82
C GLU A 216 -13.18 1.67 -6.21
N ASN A 217 -12.65 0.82 -5.31
CA ASN A 217 -12.36 -0.60 -5.52
C ASN A 217 -11.32 -0.87 -6.62
N ASN A 218 -10.40 0.05 -6.89
CA ASN A 218 -9.23 -0.26 -7.68
C ASN A 218 -8.21 -1.01 -6.82
N VAL A 219 -7.51 -1.95 -7.44
CA VAL A 219 -6.54 -2.82 -6.78
C VAL A 219 -5.13 -2.35 -7.11
N PHE A 220 -4.35 -2.06 -6.10
CA PHE A 220 -2.97 -1.61 -6.20
C PHE A 220 -2.04 -2.72 -5.76
N VAL A 221 -1.01 -2.99 -6.53
CA VAL A 221 -0.06 -4.08 -6.28
C VAL A 221 1.36 -3.53 -6.32
N PRO A 222 2.06 -3.45 -5.19
CA PRO A 222 3.50 -3.27 -5.17
C PRO A 222 4.19 -4.48 -5.83
N ASP A 223 4.76 -4.24 -6.98
CA ASP A 223 5.50 -5.22 -7.79
C ASP A 223 6.98 -5.13 -7.41
N TYR A 224 7.30 -5.72 -6.27
CA TYR A 224 8.53 -5.57 -5.50
C TYR A 224 9.78 -5.71 -6.36
N GLY A 225 9.94 -6.82 -7.06
CA GLY A 225 11.12 -7.09 -7.87
C GLY A 225 11.21 -6.23 -9.14
N ASN A 226 10.10 -5.63 -9.58
CA ASN A 226 10.08 -4.72 -10.74
C ASN A 226 10.12 -3.24 -10.33
N ASN A 227 10.20 -2.90 -9.05
CA ASN A 227 10.32 -1.53 -8.53
C ASN A 227 9.20 -0.59 -9.00
N ARG A 228 7.96 -1.08 -9.08
CA ARG A 228 6.79 -0.32 -9.55
C ARG A 228 5.53 -0.66 -8.77
N ILE A 229 4.50 0.16 -8.95
CA ILE A 229 3.14 -0.14 -8.50
C ILE A 229 2.27 -0.36 -9.74
N GLN A 230 1.57 -1.48 -9.84
CA GLN A 230 0.56 -1.71 -10.87
C GLN A 230 -0.84 -1.51 -10.30
N VAL A 231 -1.77 -0.97 -11.09
CA VAL A 231 -3.16 -0.72 -10.71
C VAL A 231 -4.10 -1.48 -11.63
N PHE A 232 -5.09 -2.10 -11.02
CA PHE A 232 -6.10 -2.90 -11.70
C PHE A 232 -7.50 -2.46 -11.28
N SER A 233 -8.48 -2.73 -12.13
CA SER A 233 -9.87 -2.72 -11.70
C SER A 233 -10.13 -3.89 -10.74
N ASN A 234 -11.26 -3.85 -10.06
CA ASN A 234 -11.67 -4.85 -9.07
C ASN A 234 -11.74 -6.30 -9.63
N ASN A 235 -11.85 -6.47 -10.94
CA ASN A 235 -11.88 -7.77 -11.62
C ASN A 235 -10.53 -8.19 -12.25
N GLY A 236 -9.44 -7.47 -11.93
CA GLY A 236 -8.09 -7.79 -12.40
C GLY A 236 -7.72 -7.24 -13.78
N THR A 237 -8.53 -6.33 -14.38
CA THR A 237 -8.15 -5.67 -15.63
C THR A 237 -7.09 -4.60 -15.34
N TYR A 238 -5.94 -4.66 -16.01
CA TYR A 238 -4.87 -3.67 -15.89
C TYR A 238 -5.37 -2.26 -16.29
N LEU A 239 -5.02 -1.27 -15.47
CA LEU A 239 -5.38 0.13 -15.70
C LEU A 239 -4.16 1.01 -15.98
N LYS A 240 -3.15 0.95 -15.11
CA LYS A 240 -1.93 1.76 -15.19
C LYS A 240 -0.84 1.24 -14.25
N GLU A 241 0.34 1.83 -14.37
CA GLU A 241 1.44 1.63 -13.44
C GLU A 241 2.22 2.93 -13.27
N TRP A 242 3.03 2.99 -12.21
CA TRP A 242 4.06 4.01 -12.01
C TRP A 242 5.20 3.47 -11.17
N GLY A 243 6.32 4.17 -11.21
CA GLY A 243 7.55 3.79 -10.52
C GLY A 243 8.53 3.12 -11.47
N ILE A 244 9.78 3.36 -11.18
CA ILE A 244 10.96 2.73 -11.77
C ILE A 244 12.01 2.60 -10.68
N GLU A 245 13.01 1.75 -10.87
CA GLU A 245 14.13 1.63 -9.93
C GLU A 245 14.86 2.97 -9.76
N GLY A 246 15.08 3.38 -8.50
CA GLY A 246 15.84 4.57 -8.17
C GLY A 246 15.58 5.15 -6.79
N LYS A 247 16.07 6.39 -6.57
CA LYS A 247 16.00 7.11 -5.28
C LYS A 247 15.33 8.48 -5.36
N SER A 248 14.98 8.94 -6.56
CA SER A 248 14.30 10.22 -6.74
C SER A 248 12.82 10.11 -6.34
N ALA A 249 12.11 11.25 -6.28
CA ALA A 249 10.68 11.29 -6.07
C ALA A 249 9.94 10.47 -7.15
N GLY A 250 9.13 9.51 -6.74
CA GLY A 250 8.40 8.61 -7.63
C GLY A 250 9.20 7.43 -8.17
N GLU A 251 10.49 7.32 -7.86
CA GLU A 251 11.31 6.12 -8.08
C GLU A 251 11.27 5.25 -6.82
N PHE A 252 11.41 3.94 -6.95
CA PHE A 252 11.34 2.99 -5.85
C PHE A 252 12.55 2.05 -5.84
N ASN A 253 12.83 1.52 -4.67
CA ASN A 253 13.71 0.38 -4.50
C ASN A 253 13.00 -0.63 -3.58
N HIS A 254 12.43 -1.66 -4.20
CA HIS A 254 11.65 -2.68 -3.51
C HIS A 254 10.45 -2.10 -2.72
N PRO A 255 9.43 -1.52 -3.39
CA PRO A 255 8.22 -1.04 -2.72
C PRO A 255 7.46 -2.21 -2.12
N THR A 256 7.05 -2.10 -0.83
CA THR A 256 6.42 -3.20 -0.10
C THR A 256 4.92 -3.02 0.08
N VAL A 257 4.46 -1.96 0.73
CA VAL A 257 3.05 -1.74 1.08
C VAL A 257 2.56 -0.40 0.54
N ILE A 258 1.28 -0.35 0.22
CA ILE A 258 0.58 0.89 -0.09
C ILE A 258 -0.64 1.05 0.81
N ALA A 259 -0.72 2.18 1.52
CA ALA A 259 -1.87 2.56 2.34
C ALA A 259 -2.53 3.84 1.83
N PHE A 260 -3.78 4.07 2.24
CA PHE A 260 -4.56 5.24 1.84
C PHE A 260 -5.02 6.02 3.06
N ASP A 261 -4.96 7.36 2.99
CA ASP A 261 -5.63 8.22 3.96
C ASP A 261 -7.11 8.47 3.58
N ASN A 262 -7.81 9.21 4.41
CA ASN A 262 -9.22 9.54 4.18
C ASN A 262 -9.48 10.37 2.90
N THR A 263 -8.45 11.05 2.39
CA THR A 263 -8.49 11.83 1.14
C THR A 263 -7.98 11.04 -0.07
N GLN A 264 -7.66 9.76 0.15
CA GLN A 264 -7.11 8.83 -0.85
C GLN A 264 -5.72 9.21 -1.34
N ASN A 265 -4.93 9.95 -0.55
CA ASN A 265 -3.50 10.00 -0.78
C ASN A 265 -2.89 8.62 -0.52
N ARG A 266 -1.87 8.31 -1.29
CA ARG A 266 -1.20 7.02 -1.31
C ARG A 266 0.12 7.11 -0.59
N TYR A 267 0.30 6.29 0.41
CA TYR A 267 1.54 6.17 1.17
C TYR A 267 2.20 4.87 0.74
N VAL A 268 3.38 4.97 0.13
CA VAL A 268 4.12 3.82 -0.38
C VAL A 268 5.37 3.61 0.45
N THR A 269 5.50 2.44 1.03
CA THR A 269 6.72 2.02 1.71
C THR A 269 7.77 1.67 0.66
N ASP A 270 8.82 2.49 0.58
CA ASP A 270 9.97 2.35 -0.33
C ASP A 270 11.13 1.75 0.49
N SER A 271 11.01 0.42 0.74
CA SER A 271 11.69 -0.28 1.83
C SER A 271 13.21 -0.17 1.76
N ASP A 272 13.83 -0.48 0.62
CA ASP A 272 15.30 -0.44 0.48
C ASP A 272 15.85 0.98 0.27
N ASN A 273 14.97 1.98 0.13
CA ASN A 273 15.33 3.40 0.26
C ASN A 273 15.06 3.96 1.66
N GLN A 274 14.58 3.15 2.61
CA GLN A 274 14.32 3.49 4.01
C GLN A 274 13.44 4.75 4.18
N ARG A 275 12.38 4.86 3.35
CA ARG A 275 11.46 6.00 3.35
C ARG A 275 10.02 5.59 3.07
N ILE A 276 9.10 6.50 3.37
CA ILE A 276 7.71 6.46 2.93
C ILE A 276 7.52 7.60 1.93
N GLN A 277 7.06 7.32 0.72
CA GLN A 277 6.68 8.33 -0.26
C GLN A 277 5.17 8.54 -0.28
N ILE A 278 4.73 9.79 -0.37
CA ILE A 278 3.30 10.17 -0.38
C ILE A 278 2.94 10.76 -1.73
N PHE A 279 1.88 10.23 -2.30
CA PHE A 279 1.31 10.67 -3.57
C PHE A 279 -0.16 11.06 -3.38
N SER A 280 -0.62 12.05 -4.13
CA SER A 280 -2.04 12.38 -4.19
C SER A 280 -2.86 11.26 -4.85
N ASN A 281 -4.18 11.33 -4.74
CA ASN A 281 -5.10 10.35 -5.33
C ASN A 281 -4.99 10.22 -6.87
N ASN A 282 -4.43 11.22 -7.56
CA ASN A 282 -4.15 11.15 -8.99
C ASN A 282 -2.74 10.61 -9.32
N GLY A 283 -1.90 10.35 -8.30
CA GLY A 283 -0.55 9.81 -8.44
C GLY A 283 0.56 10.86 -8.53
N THR A 284 0.27 12.14 -8.26
CA THR A 284 1.31 13.18 -8.18
C THR A 284 2.06 13.05 -6.85
N TYR A 285 3.39 13.04 -6.89
CA TYR A 285 4.23 13.06 -5.70
C TYR A 285 3.96 14.31 -4.86
N ILE A 286 3.80 14.13 -3.54
CA ILE A 286 3.57 15.21 -2.58
C ILE A 286 4.83 15.44 -1.74
N THR A 287 5.27 14.42 -1.02
CA THR A 287 6.39 14.48 -0.08
C THR A 287 6.86 13.08 0.31
N GLU A 288 7.87 13.02 1.16
CA GLU A 288 8.35 11.78 1.77
C GLU A 288 8.82 12.02 3.20
N PHE A 289 8.94 10.95 3.99
CA PHE A 289 9.56 10.97 5.31
C PHE A 289 10.30 9.66 5.58
N GLY A 290 11.20 9.70 6.55
CA GLY A 290 12.09 8.59 6.87
C GLY A 290 13.45 8.73 6.21
N GLN A 291 14.43 8.11 6.82
CA GLN A 291 15.80 7.98 6.34
C GLN A 291 16.44 6.77 6.99
N MET A 292 17.57 6.31 6.46
CA MET A 292 18.30 5.17 7.00
C MET A 292 18.80 5.44 8.43
N GLY A 293 18.53 4.51 9.35
CA GLY A 293 19.02 4.54 10.72
C GLY A 293 18.19 3.71 11.70
N GLU A 294 18.49 3.88 13.01
CA GLU A 294 17.85 3.17 14.12
C GLU A 294 17.15 4.12 15.11
N GLY A 295 17.27 5.43 14.88
CA GLY A 295 16.72 6.44 15.77
C GLY A 295 15.28 6.86 15.44
N PRO A 296 14.70 7.78 16.21
CA PRO A 296 13.39 8.37 15.95
C PRO A 296 13.28 8.97 14.54
N GLY A 297 12.31 8.48 13.76
CA GLY A 297 12.11 8.91 12.38
C GLY A 297 13.07 8.32 11.37
N GLU A 298 13.92 7.41 11.78
CA GLU A 298 14.83 6.64 10.92
C GLU A 298 14.32 5.20 10.78
N PHE A 299 14.63 4.58 9.65
CA PHE A 299 14.24 3.21 9.34
C PHE A 299 15.44 2.36 8.93
N SER A 300 15.42 1.10 9.31
CA SER A 300 16.35 0.08 8.80
C SER A 300 15.71 -0.74 7.69
N LYS A 301 14.48 -1.25 7.94
CA LYS A 301 13.70 -1.99 6.96
C LYS A 301 12.20 -1.76 7.21
N PRO A 302 11.65 -0.62 6.75
CA PRO A 302 10.22 -0.38 6.85
C PRO A 302 9.50 -1.33 5.90
N GLU A 303 8.65 -2.21 6.43
CA GLU A 303 7.94 -3.23 5.65
C GLU A 303 6.47 -2.88 5.45
N SER A 304 5.83 -2.24 6.42
CA SER A 304 4.40 -1.96 6.36
C SER A 304 4.06 -0.59 6.92
N ILE A 305 2.96 -0.03 6.43
CA ILE A 305 2.39 1.23 6.88
C ILE A 305 0.87 1.15 6.92
N THR A 306 0.27 1.79 7.91
CA THR A 306 -1.18 2.03 7.96
C THR A 306 -1.46 3.46 8.40
N ILE A 307 -2.63 3.99 7.99
CA ILE A 307 -3.05 5.36 8.29
C ILE A 307 -4.36 5.31 9.07
N ASP A 308 -4.39 5.96 10.23
CA ASP A 308 -5.59 6.02 11.06
C ASP A 308 -6.58 7.11 10.61
N SER A 309 -7.72 7.20 11.33
CA SER A 309 -8.78 8.15 11.03
C SER A 309 -8.37 9.63 11.15
N ASN A 310 -7.29 9.91 11.88
CA ASN A 310 -6.73 11.25 12.09
C ASN A 310 -5.59 11.59 11.13
N GLY A 311 -5.27 10.69 10.20
CA GLY A 311 -4.17 10.84 9.24
C GLY A 311 -2.79 10.57 9.83
N ARG A 312 -2.71 9.92 11.01
CA ARG A 312 -1.44 9.51 11.60
C ARG A 312 -0.95 8.23 10.94
N ALA A 313 0.35 8.18 10.66
CA ALA A 313 0.99 7.04 10.02
C ALA A 313 1.70 6.17 11.05
N TYR A 314 1.40 4.89 11.04
CA TYR A 314 2.11 3.87 11.81
C TYR A 314 2.96 3.04 10.85
N VAL A 315 4.26 2.99 11.09
CA VAL A 315 5.22 2.28 10.23
C VAL A 315 5.86 1.14 11.02
N ALA A 316 5.74 -0.07 10.51
CA ALA A 316 6.44 -1.24 11.04
C ALA A 316 7.86 -1.29 10.46
N ASP A 317 8.86 -1.17 11.31
CA ASP A 317 10.27 -1.30 10.97
C ASP A 317 10.80 -2.63 11.48
N THR A 318 10.77 -3.61 10.60
CA THR A 318 11.01 -5.02 10.92
C THR A 318 12.39 -5.25 11.51
N THR A 319 13.42 -4.63 10.95
CA THR A 319 14.80 -4.83 11.40
C THR A 319 15.10 -4.08 12.71
N ASN A 320 14.50 -2.91 12.91
CA ASN A 320 14.63 -2.18 14.18
C ASN A 320 13.72 -2.73 15.27
N ASN A 321 12.88 -3.72 14.97
CA ASN A 321 11.95 -4.37 15.92
C ASN A 321 10.99 -3.37 16.59
N ASN A 322 10.53 -2.37 15.87
CA ASN A 322 9.61 -1.38 16.42
C ASN A 322 8.50 -0.98 15.44
N VAL A 323 7.50 -0.31 15.97
CA VAL A 323 6.49 0.41 15.21
C VAL A 323 6.58 1.88 15.58
N GLN A 324 6.81 2.73 14.60
CA GLN A 324 6.94 4.16 14.79
C GLN A 324 5.65 4.89 14.36
N LEU A 325 5.20 5.83 15.20
CA LEU A 325 4.07 6.71 14.93
C LEU A 325 4.54 8.07 14.46
N PHE A 326 3.98 8.52 13.34
CA PHE A 326 4.20 9.84 12.78
C PHE A 326 2.90 10.61 12.71
N ILE A 327 2.95 11.91 13.02
CA ILE A 327 1.82 12.82 12.92
C ILE A 327 2.04 13.84 11.81
N PRO A 328 0.97 14.15 11.00
CA PRO A 328 1.07 15.22 10.04
C PRO A 328 1.26 16.54 10.77
N SER A 329 2.26 17.34 10.37
CA SER A 329 2.39 18.73 10.83
C SER A 329 1.56 19.66 9.97
N ASN A 330 0.73 20.47 10.60
CA ASN A 330 -0.03 21.54 9.97
C ASN A 330 0.86 22.65 9.40
#